data_6c2a3ee7225c3e208ddccee8937a6c4c
#
_entry.id   6c2a3ee7225c3e208ddccee8937a6c4c
#
_cell.length_a   1.000
_cell.length_b   1.000
_cell.length_c   1.000
_cell.angle_alpha   90.00
_cell.angle_beta   90.00
_cell.angle_gamma   90.00
#
_symmetry.space_group_name_H-M   'P 1'
#
loop_
_entity.id
_entity.type
_entity.pdbx_description
1 polymer ?
#
loop_
_entity_poly.entity_id
_entity_poly.type
_entity_poly.pdbx_seq_one_letter_code
_entity_poly.pdbx_strand_id
1 'polypeptide(L)'
;MSGPDPAWGQTSFFPPEPAPDPLLCWLWLAGTLGVGSSHNGSVLDAFGGAQEAWEQRGSDAFRRAAGPGAAQRALLPDHTPEHYRAFARRCAARNIRILTYEDPDYPLALTRIPDMPLVLYCTGDPAWLNQPGTVGMVGSRKPTEYGLQAAEDIGRGLARAGAIVVSGLADGLDSAGHRAAVREERPTIGVLGVPIDKTYPATNRELRRKIEANGCVISEYPPESAAIGRVGFLQRNRLIAALSMALVVVEAQEKSGTMSTVGHAERYGKPVFAVPGSIYSPNSAGTNGLLREGRAKAVCKAEDLFETLHLTPAALCPAVPRPAPAAMSETERKVLACIGAKAKGVEELGLQSGLPTALLLGTLMKLELTGRVACLPGKRYILR
;
A
#
# COMPACT_ATOMS: atom_id res chain seq x y z
N MET A 1 61.54 8.99 30.47
CA MET A 1 61.24 9.84 29.33
C MET A 1 60.43 8.98 28.36
N SER A 2 59.14 9.06 28.46
CA SER A 2 58.17 8.34 27.64
C SER A 2 57.55 9.38 26.67
N GLY A 3 57.84 9.23 25.39
CA GLY A 3 57.25 10.06 24.35
C GLY A 3 55.78 9.67 24.09
N PRO A 4 54.93 10.60 23.64
CA PRO A 4 53.55 10.29 23.33
C PRO A 4 53.44 9.60 21.96
N ASP A 5 52.65 8.54 21.89
CA ASP A 5 52.18 7.86 20.69
C ASP A 5 51.34 8.83 19.81
N PRO A 6 51.64 8.97 18.52
CA PRO A 6 50.77 9.72 17.64
C PRO A 6 49.60 8.85 17.21
N ALA A 7 48.43 9.14 17.75
CA ALA A 7 47.15 8.63 17.20
C ALA A 7 46.96 9.15 15.77
N TRP A 8 47.32 8.37 14.78
CA TRP A 8 46.94 8.59 13.39
C TRP A 8 45.49 8.22 13.21
N GLY A 9 44.62 9.21 13.35
CA GLY A 9 43.26 9.11 12.86
C GLY A 9 43.30 8.92 11.33
N GLN A 10 42.95 7.73 10.85
CA GLN A 10 42.73 7.47 9.42
C GLN A 10 41.48 8.25 9.00
N THR A 11 41.63 9.51 8.65
CA THR A 11 40.67 10.23 7.80
C THR A 11 40.85 9.64 6.41
N SER A 12 39.88 8.82 5.98
CA SER A 12 39.75 8.37 4.60
C SER A 12 39.74 9.59 3.69
N PHE A 13 40.78 9.75 2.87
CA PHE A 13 40.94 10.82 1.88
C PHE A 13 40.08 10.64 0.64
N PHE A 14 39.22 9.62 0.58
CA PHE A 14 38.28 9.44 -0.49
C PHE A 14 36.99 10.20 -0.13
N PRO A 15 36.49 11.07 -1.03
CA PRO A 15 35.17 11.66 -0.84
C PRO A 15 34.16 10.52 -0.65
N PRO A 16 33.17 10.68 0.24
CA PRO A 16 32.15 9.66 0.39
C PRO A 16 31.52 9.39 -0.99
N GLU A 17 31.40 8.10 -1.32
CA GLU A 17 30.72 7.72 -2.57
C GLU A 17 29.36 8.41 -2.61
N PRO A 18 28.97 9.05 -3.73
CA PRO A 18 27.68 9.67 -3.83
C PRO A 18 26.59 8.66 -3.52
N ALA A 19 25.59 9.07 -2.74
CA ALA A 19 24.47 8.19 -2.40
C ALA A 19 23.84 7.64 -3.69
N PRO A 20 23.50 6.34 -3.73
CA PRO A 20 22.90 5.75 -4.91
C PRO A 20 21.55 6.38 -5.21
N ASP A 21 21.04 6.11 -6.42
CA ASP A 21 19.70 6.49 -6.85
C ASP A 21 18.65 6.18 -5.76
N PRO A 22 17.71 7.09 -5.46
CA PRO A 22 16.68 6.90 -4.43
C PRO A 22 15.95 5.56 -4.53
N LEU A 23 15.63 5.10 -5.74
CA LEU A 23 14.99 3.80 -5.95
C LEU A 23 15.83 2.65 -5.37
N LEU A 24 17.16 2.71 -5.55
CA LEU A 24 18.05 1.66 -5.07
C LEU A 24 18.13 1.67 -3.53
N CYS A 25 18.09 2.85 -2.92
CA CYS A 25 18.03 3.00 -1.47
C CYS A 25 16.74 2.41 -0.90
N TRP A 26 15.60 2.64 -1.54
CA TRP A 26 14.31 2.07 -1.13
C TRP A 26 14.29 0.54 -1.27
N LEU A 27 14.81 0.00 -2.37
CA LEU A 27 14.92 -1.45 -2.57
C LEU A 27 15.83 -2.10 -1.52
N TRP A 28 16.97 -1.47 -1.24
CA TRP A 28 17.87 -1.91 -0.17
C TRP A 28 17.17 -1.88 1.19
N LEU A 29 16.50 -0.78 1.54
CA LEU A 29 15.86 -0.66 2.84
C LEU A 29 14.74 -1.70 3.01
N ALA A 30 13.90 -1.89 1.98
CA ALA A 30 12.86 -2.92 1.98
C ALA A 30 13.44 -4.34 2.09
N GLY A 31 14.52 -4.65 1.38
CA GLY A 31 15.23 -5.93 1.48
C GLY A 31 15.88 -6.13 2.86
N THR A 32 16.38 -5.06 3.44
CA THR A 32 17.01 -5.06 4.77
C THR A 32 16.00 -5.28 5.90
N LEU A 33 14.89 -4.56 5.89
CA LEU A 33 13.86 -4.66 6.94
C LEU A 33 12.97 -5.88 6.75
N GLY A 34 12.69 -6.25 5.51
CA GLY A 34 11.83 -7.37 5.14
C GLY A 34 10.34 -7.01 5.11
N VAL A 35 9.55 -7.89 4.48
CA VAL A 35 8.11 -7.72 4.29
C VAL A 35 7.37 -7.69 5.62
N GLY A 36 6.50 -6.70 5.80
CA GLY A 36 5.68 -6.54 7.00
C GLY A 36 6.46 -6.19 8.27
N SER A 37 7.64 -5.58 8.13
CA SER A 37 8.46 -5.17 9.27
C SER A 37 7.75 -4.09 10.11
N SER A 38 7.70 -4.30 11.41
CA SER A 38 7.22 -3.28 12.37
C SER A 38 8.21 -2.12 12.57
N HIS A 39 9.42 -2.24 12.04
CA HIS A 39 10.47 -1.22 12.16
C HIS A 39 10.41 -0.16 11.03
N ASN A 40 9.56 -0.36 10.02
CA ASN A 40 9.49 0.56 8.87
C ASN A 40 9.23 2.00 9.32
N GLY A 41 8.25 2.21 10.20
CA GLY A 41 7.95 3.51 10.77
C GLY A 41 9.13 4.10 11.56
N SER A 42 9.72 3.31 12.46
CA SER A 42 10.85 3.75 13.31
C SER A 42 12.06 4.19 12.50
N VAL A 43 12.35 3.51 11.36
CA VAL A 43 13.44 3.91 10.48
C VAL A 43 13.11 5.20 9.74
N LEU A 44 11.88 5.35 9.24
CA LEU A 44 11.46 6.59 8.58
C LEU A 44 11.43 7.78 9.55
N ASP A 45 10.99 7.58 10.80
CA ASP A 45 10.99 8.61 11.83
C ASP A 45 12.43 9.04 12.20
N ALA A 46 13.36 8.10 12.23
CA ALA A 46 14.75 8.38 12.62
C ALA A 46 15.58 9.03 11.49
N PHE A 47 15.34 8.66 10.23
CA PHE A 47 16.17 9.07 9.10
C PHE A 47 15.44 9.92 8.06
N GLY A 48 14.11 9.96 8.11
CA GLY A 48 13.31 10.71 7.17
C GLY A 48 13.16 10.05 5.79
N GLY A 49 14.07 9.16 5.37
CA GLY A 49 14.02 8.51 4.06
C GLY A 49 15.02 7.37 3.92
N ALA A 50 14.94 6.68 2.78
CA ALA A 50 15.79 5.53 2.51
C ALA A 50 17.23 5.94 2.18
N GLN A 51 17.46 7.13 1.65
CA GLN A 51 18.79 7.62 1.30
C GLN A 51 19.60 7.92 2.56
N GLU A 52 19.02 8.65 3.50
CA GLU A 52 19.63 8.97 4.79
C GLU A 52 19.88 7.70 5.62
N ALA A 53 18.94 6.74 5.55
CA ALA A 53 19.12 5.44 6.17
C ALA A 53 20.28 4.66 5.54
N TRP A 54 20.46 4.73 4.20
CA TRP A 54 21.59 4.13 3.50
C TRP A 54 22.92 4.74 3.94
N GLU A 55 23.02 6.05 4.01
CA GLU A 55 24.24 6.76 4.41
C GLU A 55 24.67 6.37 5.83
N GLN A 56 23.71 6.16 6.71
CA GLN A 56 23.94 5.83 8.12
C GLN A 56 23.75 4.35 8.46
N ARG A 57 23.74 3.43 7.48
CA ARG A 57 23.43 2.00 7.65
C ARG A 57 24.35 1.25 8.63
N GLY A 58 25.56 1.75 8.86
CA GLY A 58 26.52 1.21 9.83
C GLY A 58 26.43 1.81 11.24
N SER A 59 25.57 2.82 11.45
CA SER A 59 25.50 3.56 12.71
C SER A 59 24.71 2.82 13.80
N ASP A 60 24.97 3.17 15.06
CA ASP A 60 24.16 2.69 16.19
C ASP A 60 22.72 3.24 16.13
N ALA A 61 22.51 4.40 15.52
CA ALA A 61 21.18 4.94 15.27
C ALA A 61 20.36 4.01 14.36
N PHE A 62 20.96 3.55 13.25
CA PHE A 62 20.30 2.59 12.36
C PHE A 62 20.02 1.25 13.07
N ARG A 63 20.98 0.75 13.85
CA ARG A 63 20.79 -0.49 14.63
C ARG A 63 19.62 -0.39 15.61
N ARG A 64 19.46 0.75 16.28
CA ARG A 64 18.32 0.98 17.20
C ARG A 64 16.98 1.04 16.46
N ALA A 65 16.94 1.77 15.35
CA ALA A 65 15.69 1.98 14.58
C ALA A 65 15.25 0.71 13.84
N ALA A 66 16.18 0.03 13.16
CA ALA A 66 15.92 -1.12 12.30
C ALA A 66 15.93 -2.47 13.03
N GLY A 67 16.50 -2.52 14.23
CA GLY A 67 16.75 -3.72 14.99
C GLY A 67 18.02 -4.46 14.56
N PRO A 68 18.60 -5.30 15.46
CA PRO A 68 19.92 -5.91 15.26
C PRO A 68 20.01 -6.81 14.03
N GLY A 69 18.97 -7.60 13.76
CA GLY A 69 18.93 -8.49 12.59
C GLY A 69 18.90 -7.74 11.26
N ALA A 70 18.16 -6.64 11.16
CA ALA A 70 18.15 -5.80 9.99
C ALA A 70 19.46 -5.04 9.81
N ALA A 71 20.05 -4.51 10.89
CA ALA A 71 21.35 -3.86 10.84
C ALA A 71 22.47 -4.79 10.35
N GLN A 72 22.41 -6.08 10.69
CA GLN A 72 23.34 -7.07 10.16
C GLN A 72 23.10 -7.33 8.66
N ARG A 73 21.83 -7.46 8.24
CA ARG A 73 21.48 -7.62 6.81
C ARG A 73 21.89 -6.42 5.96
N ALA A 74 21.80 -5.21 6.51
CA ALA A 74 22.17 -3.97 5.83
C ALA A 74 23.60 -3.95 5.26
N LEU A 75 24.48 -4.72 5.87
CA LEU A 75 25.91 -4.80 5.55
C LEU A 75 26.30 -6.07 4.78
N LEU A 76 25.32 -6.86 4.32
CA LEU A 76 25.62 -8.06 3.54
C LEU A 76 26.23 -7.70 2.16
N PRO A 77 27.18 -8.51 1.67
CA PRO A 77 27.87 -8.25 0.39
C PRO A 77 26.93 -8.16 -0.82
N ASP A 78 25.77 -8.82 -0.76
CA ASP A 78 24.78 -8.84 -1.85
C ASP A 78 23.92 -7.56 -1.91
N HIS A 79 23.98 -6.72 -0.88
CA HIS A 79 23.19 -5.49 -0.77
C HIS A 79 23.92 -4.31 -1.41
N THR A 80 24.32 -4.45 -2.69
CA THR A 80 25.03 -3.41 -3.45
C THR A 80 24.08 -2.63 -4.38
N PRO A 81 24.41 -1.38 -4.75
CA PRO A 81 23.66 -0.62 -5.72
C PRO A 81 23.54 -1.35 -7.07
N GLU A 82 24.59 -2.06 -7.50
CA GLU A 82 24.61 -2.83 -8.76
C GLU A 82 23.60 -3.98 -8.73
N HIS A 83 23.50 -4.68 -7.61
CA HIS A 83 22.50 -5.74 -7.40
C HIS A 83 21.09 -5.18 -7.57
N TYR A 84 20.76 -4.08 -6.88
CA TYR A 84 19.42 -3.47 -6.95
C TYR A 84 19.14 -2.83 -8.31
N ARG A 85 20.15 -2.27 -8.98
CA ARG A 85 20.00 -1.76 -10.35
C ARG A 85 19.70 -2.88 -11.34
N ALA A 86 20.38 -4.02 -11.23
CA ALA A 86 20.09 -5.20 -12.05
C ALA A 86 18.69 -5.76 -11.76
N PHE A 87 18.29 -5.79 -10.49
CA PHE A 87 16.94 -6.19 -10.08
C PHE A 87 15.87 -5.28 -10.67
N ALA A 88 16.03 -3.95 -10.58
CA ALA A 88 15.08 -2.99 -11.14
C ALA A 88 14.93 -3.14 -12.67
N ARG A 89 16.03 -3.40 -13.39
CA ARG A 89 15.99 -3.71 -14.84
C ARG A 89 15.19 -4.98 -15.14
N ARG A 90 15.35 -6.04 -14.33
CA ARG A 90 14.56 -7.28 -14.51
C ARG A 90 13.06 -7.05 -14.24
N CYS A 91 12.71 -6.23 -13.27
CA CYS A 91 11.31 -5.82 -13.04
C CYS A 91 10.76 -5.08 -14.26
N ALA A 92 11.47 -4.07 -14.77
CA ALA A 92 11.06 -3.29 -15.94
C ALA A 92 10.88 -4.16 -17.19
N ALA A 93 11.79 -5.11 -17.45
CA ALA A 93 11.71 -6.04 -18.57
C ALA A 93 10.47 -6.97 -18.51
N ARG A 94 9.85 -7.12 -17.34
CA ARG A 94 8.63 -7.91 -17.10
C ARG A 94 7.37 -7.04 -16.92
N ASN A 95 7.45 -5.75 -17.22
CA ASN A 95 6.38 -4.78 -16.98
C ASN A 95 5.92 -4.76 -15.51
N ILE A 96 6.83 -5.00 -14.57
CA ILE A 96 6.59 -4.85 -13.13
C ILE A 96 7.06 -3.47 -12.71
N ARG A 97 6.14 -2.60 -12.30
CA ARG A 97 6.45 -1.32 -11.70
C ARG A 97 6.84 -1.50 -10.24
N ILE A 98 7.87 -0.80 -9.83
CA ILE A 98 8.30 -0.72 -8.43
C ILE A 98 7.79 0.61 -7.90
N LEU A 99 6.90 0.55 -6.92
CA LEU A 99 6.34 1.72 -6.24
C LEU A 99 7.01 1.84 -4.89
N THR A 100 7.84 2.85 -4.70
CA THR A 100 8.46 3.14 -3.41
C THR A 100 7.56 4.03 -2.57
N TYR A 101 7.79 4.08 -1.28
CA TYR A 101 7.03 4.93 -0.34
C TYR A 101 6.94 6.41 -0.78
N GLU A 102 7.91 6.90 -1.53
CA GLU A 102 7.95 8.26 -2.07
C GLU A 102 7.40 8.40 -3.49
N ASP A 103 7.00 7.30 -4.13
CA ASP A 103 6.45 7.34 -5.50
C ASP A 103 5.06 8.01 -5.49
N PRO A 104 4.76 8.91 -6.43
CA PRO A 104 3.44 9.55 -6.54
C PRO A 104 2.28 8.57 -6.70
N ASP A 105 2.51 7.41 -7.31
CA ASP A 105 1.53 6.36 -7.49
C ASP A 105 1.43 5.40 -6.27
N TYR A 106 2.28 5.58 -5.24
CA TYR A 106 2.20 4.77 -4.03
C TYR A 106 0.88 5.03 -3.30
N PRO A 107 0.16 3.99 -2.81
CA PRO A 107 -1.14 4.17 -2.19
C PRO A 107 -1.06 4.91 -0.85
N LEU A 108 -1.63 6.11 -0.78
CA LEU A 108 -1.66 6.90 0.47
C LEU A 108 -2.32 6.18 1.64
N ALA A 109 -3.29 5.32 1.35
CA ALA A 109 -3.94 4.54 2.40
C ALA A 109 -2.95 3.66 3.17
N LEU A 110 -1.87 3.21 2.52
CA LEU A 110 -0.86 2.37 3.15
C LEU A 110 0.16 3.15 3.98
N THR A 111 0.34 4.44 3.75
CA THR A 111 1.26 5.25 4.57
C THR A 111 0.76 5.46 6.00
N ARG A 112 -0.50 5.13 6.26
CA ARG A 112 -1.18 5.36 7.55
C ARG A 112 -1.22 4.12 8.45
N ILE A 113 -0.71 2.97 7.99
CA ILE A 113 -0.69 1.75 8.80
C ILE A 113 0.69 1.58 9.47
N PRO A 114 0.74 1.01 10.69
CA PRO A 114 2.00 0.91 11.45
C PRO A 114 3.08 0.08 10.76
N ASP A 115 2.67 -0.94 10.04
CA ASP A 115 3.50 -1.89 9.30
C ASP A 115 3.43 -1.66 7.78
N MET A 116 3.45 -0.36 7.40
CA MET A 116 3.37 0.07 6.00
C MET A 116 4.47 -0.57 5.15
N PRO A 117 4.17 -1.05 3.93
CA PRO A 117 5.20 -1.52 3.01
C PRO A 117 6.07 -0.35 2.52
N LEU A 118 7.39 -0.52 2.47
CA LEU A 118 8.29 0.50 1.92
C LEU A 118 8.34 0.47 0.39
N VAL A 119 8.10 -0.71 -0.17
CA VAL A 119 8.10 -0.97 -1.61
C VAL A 119 6.94 -1.89 -1.94
N LEU A 120 6.24 -1.60 -3.04
CA LEU A 120 5.25 -2.46 -3.66
C LEU A 120 5.67 -2.77 -5.10
N TYR A 121 5.37 -3.98 -5.53
CA TYR A 121 5.49 -4.40 -6.92
C TYR A 121 4.12 -4.43 -7.54
N CYS A 122 3.96 -3.79 -8.71
CA CYS A 122 2.67 -3.62 -9.37
C CYS A 122 2.73 -4.08 -10.83
N THR A 123 1.68 -4.78 -11.26
CA THR A 123 1.35 -5.05 -12.67
C THR A 123 -0.02 -4.47 -12.99
N GLY A 124 -0.23 -3.96 -14.20
CA GLY A 124 -1.39 -3.14 -14.56
C GLY A 124 -1.16 -1.66 -14.26
N ASP A 125 -2.24 -0.89 -14.11
CA ASP A 125 -2.15 0.57 -13.93
C ASP A 125 -2.25 0.95 -12.43
N PRO A 126 -1.17 1.43 -11.81
CA PRO A 126 -1.16 1.82 -10.40
C PRO A 126 -2.00 3.07 -10.09
N ALA A 127 -2.41 3.85 -11.08
CA ALA A 127 -3.29 4.99 -10.86
C ALA A 127 -4.60 4.61 -10.14
N TRP A 128 -5.02 3.34 -10.24
CA TRP A 128 -6.18 2.82 -9.54
C TRP A 128 -6.00 2.71 -8.02
N LEU A 129 -4.77 2.65 -7.52
CA LEU A 129 -4.47 2.48 -6.08
C LEU A 129 -4.88 3.68 -5.23
N ASN A 130 -4.96 4.86 -5.83
CA ASN A 130 -5.29 6.11 -5.16
C ASN A 130 -6.67 6.66 -5.54
N GLN A 131 -7.48 5.87 -6.26
CA GLN A 131 -8.85 6.28 -6.58
C GLN A 131 -9.76 6.18 -5.34
N PRO A 132 -10.76 7.07 -5.22
CA PRO A 132 -11.76 6.96 -4.17
C PRO A 132 -12.66 5.72 -4.39
N GLY A 133 -13.39 5.34 -3.34
CA GLY A 133 -14.42 4.31 -3.47
C GLY A 133 -13.91 2.87 -3.51
N THR A 134 -12.73 2.60 -2.95
CA THR A 134 -12.21 1.23 -2.82
C THR A 134 -12.96 0.45 -1.74
N VAL A 135 -13.49 -0.74 -2.07
CA VAL A 135 -14.22 -1.62 -1.14
C VAL A 135 -13.57 -2.98 -1.11
N GLY A 136 -13.11 -3.39 0.09
CA GLY A 136 -12.58 -4.72 0.32
C GLY A 136 -13.70 -5.77 0.27
N MET A 137 -13.56 -6.83 -0.50
CA MET A 137 -14.47 -7.96 -0.51
C MET A 137 -13.68 -9.23 -0.21
N VAL A 138 -14.01 -9.91 0.88
CA VAL A 138 -13.29 -11.08 1.34
C VAL A 138 -14.23 -12.18 1.81
N GLY A 139 -13.73 -13.42 1.84
CA GLY A 139 -14.54 -14.51 2.37
C GLY A 139 -13.90 -15.88 2.23
N SER A 140 -14.76 -16.91 2.32
CA SER A 140 -14.39 -18.31 2.25
C SER A 140 -13.75 -18.67 0.91
N ARG A 141 -12.69 -19.49 0.96
CA ARG A 141 -12.10 -20.13 -0.24
C ARG A 141 -12.93 -21.30 -0.75
N LYS A 142 -13.86 -21.80 0.08
CA LYS A 142 -14.82 -22.86 -0.25
C LYS A 142 -16.23 -22.34 0.07
N PRO A 143 -16.75 -21.43 -0.73
CA PRO A 143 -18.06 -20.81 -0.48
C PRO A 143 -19.20 -21.80 -0.77
N THR A 144 -20.36 -21.47 -0.25
CA THR A 144 -21.62 -22.05 -0.68
C THR A 144 -22.11 -21.41 -1.98
N GLU A 145 -23.11 -21.99 -2.64
CA GLU A 145 -23.77 -21.35 -3.80
C GLU A 145 -24.38 -20.01 -3.41
N TYR A 146 -25.00 -19.92 -2.22
CA TYR A 146 -25.49 -18.66 -1.65
C TYR A 146 -24.40 -17.61 -1.54
N GLY A 147 -23.23 -17.98 -0.99
CA GLY A 147 -22.10 -17.06 -0.84
C GLY A 147 -21.57 -16.58 -2.18
N LEU A 148 -21.51 -17.47 -3.19
CA LEU A 148 -21.12 -17.08 -4.54
C LEU A 148 -22.10 -16.09 -5.18
N GLN A 149 -23.40 -16.36 -5.06
CA GLN A 149 -24.46 -15.48 -5.58
C GLN A 149 -24.40 -14.12 -4.88
N ALA A 150 -24.32 -14.09 -3.55
CA ALA A 150 -24.23 -12.85 -2.78
C ALA A 150 -22.98 -12.02 -3.15
N ALA A 151 -21.82 -12.68 -3.31
CA ALA A 151 -20.59 -12.00 -3.73
C ALA A 151 -20.72 -11.41 -5.15
N GLU A 152 -21.36 -12.14 -6.06
CA GLU A 152 -21.59 -11.65 -7.41
C GLU A 152 -22.54 -10.47 -7.44
N ASP A 153 -23.68 -10.54 -6.76
CA ASP A 153 -24.68 -9.49 -6.76
C ASP A 153 -24.18 -8.20 -6.08
N ILE A 154 -23.55 -8.32 -4.90
CA ILE A 154 -22.96 -7.19 -4.20
C ILE A 154 -21.79 -6.62 -5.03
N GLY A 155 -20.90 -7.46 -5.54
CA GLY A 155 -19.74 -7.04 -6.34
C GLY A 155 -20.15 -6.31 -7.62
N ARG A 156 -21.22 -6.76 -8.30
CA ARG A 156 -21.79 -6.07 -9.48
C ARG A 156 -22.41 -4.73 -9.09
N GLY A 157 -23.16 -4.69 -7.99
CA GLY A 157 -23.74 -3.45 -7.49
C GLY A 157 -22.65 -2.42 -7.16
N LEU A 158 -21.57 -2.84 -6.48
CA LEU A 158 -20.40 -2.00 -6.20
C LEU A 158 -19.76 -1.48 -7.49
N ALA A 159 -19.48 -2.38 -8.44
CA ALA A 159 -18.85 -2.03 -9.71
C ALA A 159 -19.68 -1.06 -10.55
N ARG A 160 -21.00 -1.27 -10.66
CA ARG A 160 -21.93 -0.39 -11.36
C ARG A 160 -22.01 1.00 -10.74
N ALA A 161 -21.92 1.08 -9.42
CA ALA A 161 -21.87 2.35 -8.71
C ALA A 161 -20.51 3.08 -8.83
N GLY A 162 -19.50 2.45 -9.47
CA GLY A 162 -18.17 3.03 -9.64
C GLY A 162 -17.18 2.71 -8.50
N ALA A 163 -17.58 1.86 -7.54
CA ALA A 163 -16.65 1.39 -6.51
C ALA A 163 -15.64 0.39 -7.08
N ILE A 164 -14.44 0.41 -6.53
CA ILE A 164 -13.33 -0.46 -6.92
C ILE A 164 -13.21 -1.59 -5.91
N VAL A 165 -13.45 -2.82 -6.36
CA VAL A 165 -13.29 -4.01 -5.51
C VAL A 165 -11.81 -4.28 -5.25
N VAL A 166 -11.44 -4.40 -3.97
CA VAL A 166 -10.10 -4.79 -3.52
C VAL A 166 -10.18 -6.16 -2.89
N SER A 167 -9.42 -7.13 -3.38
CA SER A 167 -9.43 -8.47 -2.82
C SER A 167 -8.13 -9.23 -3.05
N GLY A 168 -8.06 -10.45 -2.52
CA GLY A 168 -6.84 -11.22 -2.44
C GLY A 168 -6.55 -12.16 -3.60
N LEU A 169 -7.37 -12.18 -4.63
CA LEU A 169 -7.26 -13.09 -5.77
C LEU A 169 -7.18 -14.58 -5.37
N ALA A 170 -7.68 -14.94 -4.17
CA ALA A 170 -7.79 -16.33 -3.72
C ALA A 170 -8.97 -17.03 -4.40
N ASP A 171 -9.04 -18.38 -4.30
CA ASP A 171 -10.22 -19.11 -4.68
C ASP A 171 -11.45 -18.64 -3.90
N GLY A 172 -12.64 -18.90 -4.44
CA GLY A 172 -13.91 -18.63 -3.80
C GLY A 172 -14.33 -17.17 -3.90
N LEU A 173 -14.62 -16.53 -2.77
CA LEU A 173 -15.29 -15.24 -2.71
C LEU A 173 -14.41 -14.07 -3.15
N ASP A 174 -13.10 -14.13 -2.92
CA ASP A 174 -12.18 -13.13 -3.45
C ASP A 174 -12.27 -13.07 -4.98
N SER A 175 -12.21 -14.24 -5.63
CA SER A 175 -12.33 -14.35 -7.08
C SER A 175 -13.72 -14.00 -7.61
N ALA A 176 -14.78 -14.28 -6.83
CA ALA A 176 -16.15 -13.91 -7.21
C ALA A 176 -16.31 -12.39 -7.28
N GLY A 177 -15.82 -11.66 -6.28
CA GLY A 177 -15.82 -10.19 -6.27
C GLY A 177 -15.06 -9.60 -7.45
N HIS A 178 -13.87 -10.10 -7.75
CA HIS A 178 -13.09 -9.66 -8.93
C HIS A 178 -13.82 -9.96 -10.25
N ARG A 179 -14.40 -11.18 -10.38
CA ARG A 179 -15.17 -11.54 -11.59
C ARG A 179 -16.39 -10.64 -11.79
N ALA A 180 -17.07 -10.27 -10.71
CA ALA A 180 -18.19 -9.33 -10.79
C ALA A 180 -17.76 -7.98 -11.36
N ALA A 181 -16.65 -7.39 -10.87
CA ALA A 181 -16.12 -6.15 -11.41
C ALA A 181 -15.66 -6.28 -12.87
N VAL A 182 -14.94 -7.36 -13.21
CA VAL A 182 -14.47 -7.62 -14.58
C VAL A 182 -15.62 -7.80 -15.58
N ARG A 183 -16.73 -8.45 -15.19
CA ARG A 183 -17.92 -8.60 -16.04
C ARG A 183 -18.62 -7.26 -16.32
N GLU A 184 -18.55 -6.32 -15.38
CA GLU A 184 -19.07 -4.96 -15.53
C GLU A 184 -18.03 -4.02 -16.19
N GLU A 185 -16.94 -4.58 -16.71
CA GLU A 185 -15.83 -3.82 -17.34
C GLU A 185 -15.26 -2.71 -16.43
N ARG A 186 -15.27 -2.96 -15.12
CA ARG A 186 -14.81 -2.00 -14.10
C ARG A 186 -13.47 -2.42 -13.50
N PRO A 187 -12.64 -1.45 -13.09
CA PRO A 187 -11.35 -1.74 -12.47
C PRO A 187 -11.53 -2.48 -11.14
N THR A 188 -10.53 -3.28 -10.82
CA THR A 188 -10.44 -3.95 -9.53
C THR A 188 -8.98 -4.14 -9.15
N ILE A 189 -8.67 -4.21 -7.85
CA ILE A 189 -7.31 -4.27 -7.32
C ILE A 189 -7.08 -5.64 -6.68
N GLY A 190 -6.18 -6.42 -7.29
CA GLY A 190 -5.72 -7.68 -6.73
C GLY A 190 -4.52 -7.47 -5.80
N VAL A 191 -4.60 -7.96 -4.57
CA VAL A 191 -3.48 -7.90 -3.63
C VAL A 191 -2.95 -9.32 -3.41
N LEU A 192 -1.67 -9.59 -3.66
CA LEU A 192 -1.09 -10.93 -3.57
C LEU A 192 -0.36 -11.15 -2.26
N GLY A 193 -0.46 -12.37 -1.72
CA GLY A 193 0.37 -12.87 -0.62
C GLY A 193 1.51 -13.77 -1.09
N VAL A 194 1.89 -13.64 -2.36
CA VAL A 194 2.98 -14.37 -3.04
C VAL A 194 3.76 -13.38 -3.91
N PRO A 195 4.98 -13.74 -4.39
CA PRO A 195 5.73 -12.90 -5.30
C PRO A 195 4.91 -12.40 -6.49
N ILE A 196 5.14 -11.16 -6.91
CA ILE A 196 4.34 -10.49 -7.93
C ILE A 196 4.36 -11.24 -9.28
N ASP A 197 5.40 -11.97 -9.60
CA ASP A 197 5.53 -12.78 -10.82
C ASP A 197 4.81 -14.12 -10.73
N LYS A 198 4.22 -14.48 -9.58
CA LYS A 198 3.49 -15.73 -9.37
C LYS A 198 1.99 -15.49 -9.26
N THR A 199 1.21 -16.42 -9.76
CA THR A 199 -0.25 -16.45 -9.58
C THR A 199 -0.63 -17.60 -8.67
N TYR A 200 -1.29 -17.30 -7.56
CA TYR A 200 -1.81 -18.32 -6.66
C TYR A 200 -3.26 -17.99 -6.26
N PRO A 201 -4.19 -18.92 -6.45
CA PRO A 201 -3.98 -20.21 -7.13
C PRO A 201 -3.78 -20.07 -8.65
N ALA A 202 -3.18 -21.07 -9.28
CA ALA A 202 -2.89 -21.04 -10.72
C ALA A 202 -4.16 -20.97 -11.59
N THR A 203 -5.30 -21.44 -11.08
CA THR A 203 -6.64 -21.36 -11.68
C THR A 203 -7.09 -19.94 -11.96
N ASN A 204 -6.60 -18.97 -11.21
CA ASN A 204 -6.94 -17.54 -11.35
C ASN A 204 -6.04 -16.77 -12.33
N ARG A 205 -5.19 -17.46 -13.12
CA ARG A 205 -4.26 -16.80 -14.06
C ARG A 205 -4.99 -15.95 -15.11
N GLU A 206 -6.09 -16.46 -15.65
CA GLU A 206 -6.87 -15.70 -16.64
C GLU A 206 -7.57 -14.50 -16.00
N LEU A 207 -8.16 -14.69 -14.82
CA LEU A 207 -8.78 -13.60 -14.05
C LEU A 207 -7.75 -12.50 -13.74
N ARG A 208 -6.55 -12.88 -13.32
CA ARG A 208 -5.46 -11.95 -13.08
C ARG A 208 -5.14 -11.11 -14.32
N ARG A 209 -5.02 -11.70 -15.50
CA ARG A 209 -4.78 -10.95 -16.75
C ARG A 209 -5.88 -9.93 -17.04
N LYS A 210 -7.15 -10.31 -16.78
CA LYS A 210 -8.28 -9.38 -16.94
C LYS A 210 -8.23 -8.23 -15.95
N ILE A 211 -7.80 -8.49 -14.72
CA ILE A 211 -7.58 -7.46 -13.69
C ILE A 211 -6.45 -6.51 -14.13
N GLU A 212 -5.32 -7.04 -14.56
CA GLU A 212 -4.16 -6.26 -15.02
C GLU A 212 -4.46 -5.39 -16.24
N ALA A 213 -5.41 -5.81 -17.09
CA ALA A 213 -5.80 -5.06 -18.29
C ALA A 213 -6.65 -3.80 -18.00
N ASN A 214 -7.39 -3.75 -16.89
CA ASN A 214 -8.30 -2.65 -16.55
C ASN A 214 -8.21 -2.18 -15.09
N GLY A 215 -7.24 -2.68 -14.36
CA GLY A 215 -7.00 -2.38 -12.95
C GLY A 215 -5.54 -2.61 -12.65
N CYS A 216 -5.24 -3.12 -11.45
CA CYS A 216 -3.88 -3.52 -11.12
C CYS A 216 -3.81 -4.71 -10.15
N VAL A 217 -2.66 -5.34 -10.11
CA VAL A 217 -2.31 -6.36 -9.13
C VAL A 217 -1.04 -5.93 -8.43
N ILE A 218 -1.05 -5.98 -7.09
CA ILE A 218 0.09 -5.58 -6.27
C ILE A 218 0.56 -6.71 -5.37
N SER A 219 1.84 -6.66 -5.03
CA SER A 219 2.45 -7.50 -3.99
C SER A 219 3.55 -6.74 -3.27
N GLU A 220 3.72 -7.02 -1.98
CA GLU A 220 4.89 -6.59 -1.21
C GLU A 220 6.09 -7.55 -1.42
N TYR A 221 5.81 -8.74 -2.00
CA TYR A 221 6.82 -9.74 -2.26
C TYR A 221 7.46 -9.52 -3.64
N PRO A 222 8.80 -9.34 -3.70
CA PRO A 222 9.51 -9.11 -4.94
C PRO A 222 9.40 -10.33 -5.89
N PRO A 223 9.50 -10.12 -7.21
CA PRO A 223 9.59 -11.22 -8.15
C PRO A 223 10.80 -12.11 -7.84
N GLU A 224 10.75 -13.37 -8.27
CA GLU A 224 11.81 -14.36 -8.09
C GLU A 224 12.04 -14.79 -6.62
N SER A 225 11.36 -14.17 -5.65
CA SER A 225 11.50 -14.59 -4.27
C SER A 225 10.75 -15.89 -3.96
N ALA A 226 11.11 -16.54 -2.86
CA ALA A 226 10.41 -17.72 -2.38
C ALA A 226 9.01 -17.37 -1.87
N ALA A 227 8.03 -18.20 -2.15
CA ALA A 227 6.71 -18.06 -1.56
C ALA A 227 6.73 -18.46 -0.08
N ILE A 228 6.18 -17.61 0.79
CA ILE A 228 6.20 -17.79 2.26
C ILE A 228 4.99 -18.60 2.75
N GLY A 229 4.23 -19.21 1.85
CA GLY A 229 3.08 -20.04 2.18
C GLY A 229 1.98 -19.28 2.95
N ARG A 230 1.44 -19.90 4.00
CA ARG A 230 0.31 -19.34 4.77
C ARG A 230 0.62 -17.98 5.40
N VAL A 231 1.84 -17.75 5.83
CA VAL A 231 2.27 -16.49 6.47
C VAL A 231 2.10 -15.31 5.50
N GLY A 232 2.49 -15.46 4.25
CA GLY A 232 2.35 -14.41 3.24
C GLY A 232 0.90 -13.97 3.02
N PHE A 233 -0.05 -14.92 3.05
CA PHE A 233 -1.47 -14.59 2.92
C PHE A 233 -2.01 -13.81 4.13
N LEU A 234 -1.57 -14.15 5.34
CA LEU A 234 -1.98 -13.44 6.56
C LEU A 234 -1.38 -12.02 6.60
N GLN A 235 -0.10 -11.88 6.25
CA GLN A 235 0.56 -10.58 6.18
C GLN A 235 -0.07 -9.67 5.14
N ARG A 236 -0.41 -10.22 3.95
CA ARG A 236 -1.06 -9.48 2.88
C ARG A 236 -2.43 -8.91 3.28
N ASN A 237 -3.19 -9.60 4.14
CA ASN A 237 -4.56 -9.22 4.51
C ASN A 237 -4.63 -7.79 5.10
N ARG A 238 -3.56 -7.30 5.74
CA ARG A 238 -3.48 -5.91 6.21
C ARG A 238 -3.55 -4.90 5.06
N LEU A 239 -2.98 -5.24 3.91
CA LEU A 239 -2.98 -4.37 2.73
C LEU A 239 -4.38 -4.27 2.12
N ILE A 240 -5.15 -5.38 2.08
CA ILE A 240 -6.55 -5.35 1.63
C ILE A 240 -7.35 -4.41 2.53
N ALA A 241 -7.27 -4.59 3.84
CA ALA A 241 -7.99 -3.77 4.81
C ALA A 241 -7.60 -2.29 4.72
N ALA A 242 -6.31 -1.99 4.60
CA ALA A 242 -5.80 -0.62 4.55
C ALA A 242 -6.18 0.11 3.26
N LEU A 243 -6.12 -0.57 2.11
CA LEU A 243 -6.51 -0.01 0.82
C LEU A 243 -8.01 0.25 0.71
N SER A 244 -8.82 -0.38 1.54
CA SER A 244 -10.27 -0.30 1.47
C SER A 244 -10.83 0.79 2.37
N MET A 245 -11.83 1.51 1.90
CA MET A 245 -12.61 2.43 2.74
C MET A 245 -13.59 1.69 3.64
N ALA A 246 -14.04 0.50 3.23
CA ALA A 246 -14.90 -0.41 3.95
C ALA A 246 -14.60 -1.85 3.56
N LEU A 247 -14.90 -2.81 4.45
CA LEU A 247 -14.69 -4.23 4.23
C LEU A 247 -16.02 -4.97 4.22
N VAL A 248 -16.30 -5.72 3.15
CA VAL A 248 -17.44 -6.65 3.02
C VAL A 248 -16.95 -8.08 3.24
N VAL A 249 -17.54 -8.77 4.19
CA VAL A 249 -17.31 -10.19 4.49
C VAL A 249 -18.54 -10.98 4.04
N VAL A 250 -18.39 -11.80 3.01
CA VAL A 250 -19.53 -12.50 2.41
C VAL A 250 -19.85 -13.81 3.14
N GLU A 251 -18.86 -14.65 3.36
CA GLU A 251 -18.93 -15.84 4.21
C GLU A 251 -17.60 -16.04 4.92
N ALA A 252 -17.65 -16.40 6.18
CA ALA A 252 -16.47 -16.74 6.96
C ALA A 252 -16.83 -17.70 8.09
N GLN A 253 -16.00 -18.70 8.32
CA GLN A 253 -16.03 -19.48 9.56
C GLN A 253 -15.40 -18.67 10.69
N GLU A 254 -15.77 -18.92 11.94
CA GLU A 254 -15.26 -18.20 13.12
C GLU A 254 -13.72 -18.15 13.18
N LYS A 255 -13.06 -19.25 12.86
CA LYS A 255 -11.59 -19.39 12.88
C LYS A 255 -10.98 -19.42 11.48
N SER A 256 -11.46 -18.56 10.58
CA SER A 256 -10.94 -18.48 9.21
C SER A 256 -9.86 -17.40 9.04
N GLY A 257 -9.04 -17.52 7.99
CA GLY A 257 -8.07 -16.48 7.62
C GLY A 257 -8.72 -15.14 7.25
N THR A 258 -9.99 -15.14 6.86
CA THR A 258 -10.79 -13.94 6.59
C THR A 258 -10.93 -13.07 7.84
N MET A 259 -11.03 -13.68 9.03
CA MET A 259 -11.12 -12.94 10.29
C MET A 259 -9.86 -12.13 10.60
N SER A 260 -8.71 -12.52 10.05
CA SER A 260 -7.49 -11.67 10.10
C SER A 260 -7.68 -10.36 9.35
N THR A 261 -8.34 -10.37 8.19
CA THR A 261 -8.65 -9.13 7.44
C THR A 261 -9.62 -8.24 8.21
N VAL A 262 -10.62 -8.84 8.86
CA VAL A 262 -11.55 -8.12 9.76
C VAL A 262 -10.80 -7.43 10.89
N GLY A 263 -9.91 -8.16 11.59
CA GLY A 263 -9.12 -7.59 12.68
C GLY A 263 -8.21 -6.43 12.23
N HIS A 264 -7.69 -6.48 11.00
CA HIS A 264 -6.96 -5.35 10.43
C HIS A 264 -7.88 -4.16 10.11
N ALA A 265 -9.05 -4.42 9.52
CA ALA A 265 -10.03 -3.37 9.21
C ALA A 265 -10.46 -2.62 10.49
N GLU A 266 -10.78 -3.36 11.57
CA GLU A 266 -11.12 -2.79 12.86
C GLU A 266 -9.99 -1.94 13.44
N ARG A 267 -8.75 -2.45 13.40
CA ARG A 267 -7.56 -1.72 13.88
C ARG A 267 -7.33 -0.41 13.12
N TYR A 268 -7.66 -0.39 11.83
CA TYR A 268 -7.51 0.80 10.98
C TYR A 268 -8.75 1.69 10.97
N GLY A 269 -9.75 1.41 11.83
CA GLY A 269 -10.99 2.18 11.93
C GLY A 269 -11.87 2.09 10.68
N LYS A 270 -11.75 1.00 9.90
CA LYS A 270 -12.55 0.78 8.69
C LYS A 270 -13.85 0.09 9.05
N PRO A 271 -15.01 0.60 8.58
CA PRO A 271 -16.28 -0.06 8.79
C PRO A 271 -16.31 -1.46 8.15
N VAL A 272 -16.83 -2.42 8.89
CA VAL A 272 -17.00 -3.81 8.45
C VAL A 272 -18.47 -4.08 8.18
N PHE A 273 -18.74 -4.73 7.07
CA PHE A 273 -20.06 -5.21 6.66
C PHE A 273 -20.02 -6.73 6.54
N ALA A 274 -21.07 -7.40 6.92
CA ALA A 274 -21.17 -8.85 6.86
C ALA A 274 -22.49 -9.27 6.21
N VAL A 275 -22.42 -10.22 5.29
CA VAL A 275 -23.61 -10.83 4.70
C VAL A 275 -24.21 -11.79 5.71
N PRO A 276 -25.49 -11.62 6.11
CA PRO A 276 -26.19 -12.58 6.96
C PRO A 276 -26.31 -13.92 6.25
N GLY A 277 -26.25 -15.00 7.00
CA GLY A 277 -26.40 -16.33 6.40
C GLY A 277 -27.13 -17.29 7.33
N SER A 278 -27.33 -18.52 6.86
CA SER A 278 -28.01 -19.56 7.63
C SER A 278 -27.26 -19.85 8.93
N ILE A 279 -27.99 -19.89 10.04
CA ILE A 279 -27.45 -20.29 11.35
C ILE A 279 -26.97 -21.75 11.37
N TYR A 280 -27.39 -22.56 10.41
CA TYR A 280 -26.98 -23.95 10.26
C TYR A 280 -25.75 -24.11 9.35
N SER A 281 -25.30 -23.04 8.69
CA SER A 281 -24.11 -23.07 7.82
C SER A 281 -22.85 -22.72 8.59
N PRO A 282 -21.87 -23.60 8.68
CA PRO A 282 -20.57 -23.27 9.27
C PRO A 282 -19.87 -22.09 8.57
N ASN A 283 -20.13 -21.90 7.27
CA ASN A 283 -19.56 -20.78 6.50
C ASN A 283 -20.15 -19.42 6.87
N SER A 284 -21.32 -19.38 7.53
CA SER A 284 -21.96 -18.15 8.00
C SER A 284 -21.71 -17.90 9.50
N ALA A 285 -21.07 -18.82 10.21
CA ALA A 285 -20.87 -18.69 11.65
C ALA A 285 -20.06 -17.43 12.03
N GLY A 286 -19.00 -17.15 11.28
CA GLY A 286 -18.17 -15.95 11.50
C GLY A 286 -18.90 -14.64 11.15
N THR A 287 -19.59 -14.58 10.01
CA THR A 287 -20.34 -13.38 9.61
C THR A 287 -21.51 -13.11 10.57
N ASN A 288 -22.28 -14.14 10.94
CA ASN A 288 -23.35 -14.02 11.93
C ASN A 288 -22.79 -13.64 13.31
N GLY A 289 -21.62 -14.13 13.68
CA GLY A 289 -20.91 -13.73 14.90
C GLY A 289 -20.59 -12.24 14.91
N LEU A 290 -20.01 -11.71 13.83
CA LEU A 290 -19.71 -10.28 13.70
C LEU A 290 -20.95 -9.40 13.82
N LEU A 291 -22.07 -9.82 13.20
CA LEU A 291 -23.34 -9.12 13.27
C LEU A 291 -23.91 -9.13 14.71
N ARG A 292 -23.93 -10.30 15.36
CA ARG A 292 -24.41 -10.47 16.74
C ARG A 292 -23.62 -9.64 17.74
N GLU A 293 -22.29 -9.52 17.53
CA GLU A 293 -21.38 -8.77 18.39
C GLU A 293 -21.37 -7.26 18.08
N GLY A 294 -22.11 -6.80 17.09
CA GLY A 294 -22.11 -5.39 16.66
C GLY A 294 -20.80 -4.93 16.01
N ARG A 295 -19.93 -5.86 15.61
CA ARG A 295 -18.63 -5.59 14.96
C ARG A 295 -18.76 -5.37 13.46
N ALA A 296 -19.88 -5.78 12.86
CA ALA A 296 -20.21 -5.53 11.48
C ALA A 296 -21.65 -5.06 11.34
N LYS A 297 -21.93 -4.29 10.30
CA LYS A 297 -23.29 -3.96 9.85
C LYS A 297 -23.75 -4.99 8.83
N ALA A 298 -25.05 -5.32 8.82
CA ALA A 298 -25.60 -6.23 7.83
C ALA A 298 -25.55 -5.58 6.43
N VAL A 299 -25.20 -6.39 5.42
CA VAL A 299 -25.27 -5.99 4.01
C VAL A 299 -25.93 -7.11 3.21
N CYS A 300 -26.98 -6.76 2.45
CA CYS A 300 -27.68 -7.68 1.57
C CYS A 300 -27.53 -7.25 0.09
N LYS A 301 -27.21 -5.98 -0.16
CA LYS A 301 -26.99 -5.37 -1.47
C LYS A 301 -25.99 -4.22 -1.36
N ALA A 302 -25.41 -3.78 -2.48
CA ALA A 302 -24.41 -2.72 -2.48
C ALA A 302 -24.95 -1.37 -1.92
N GLU A 303 -26.23 -1.09 -2.12
CA GLU A 303 -26.88 0.14 -1.64
C GLU A 303 -26.84 0.26 -0.12
N ASP A 304 -26.96 -0.84 0.62
CA ASP A 304 -26.90 -0.85 2.10
C ASP A 304 -25.54 -0.26 2.60
N LEU A 305 -24.47 -0.53 1.85
CA LEU A 305 -23.15 0.00 2.14
C LEU A 305 -23.12 1.51 1.85
N PHE A 306 -23.63 1.94 0.70
CA PHE A 306 -23.65 3.35 0.30
C PHE A 306 -24.49 4.20 1.25
N GLU A 307 -25.66 3.73 1.62
CA GLU A 307 -26.53 4.39 2.60
C GLU A 307 -25.83 4.54 3.96
N THR A 308 -25.21 3.47 4.44
CA THR A 308 -24.50 3.45 5.72
C THR A 308 -23.29 4.39 5.75
N LEU A 309 -22.58 4.52 4.62
CA LEU A 309 -21.39 5.35 4.50
C LEU A 309 -21.71 6.78 4.01
N HIS A 310 -22.98 7.08 3.77
CA HIS A 310 -23.45 8.35 3.20
C HIS A 310 -22.75 8.70 1.87
N LEU A 311 -22.57 7.67 1.03
CA LEU A 311 -21.92 7.79 -0.27
C LEU A 311 -22.97 7.87 -1.39
N THR A 312 -22.71 8.71 -2.38
CA THR A 312 -23.44 8.71 -3.63
C THR A 312 -22.61 8.02 -4.72
N PRO A 313 -23.23 7.31 -5.68
CA PRO A 313 -22.48 6.72 -6.81
C PRO A 313 -21.62 7.74 -7.55
N ALA A 314 -22.07 8.99 -7.67
CA ALA A 314 -21.30 10.08 -8.27
C ALA A 314 -19.98 10.39 -7.51
N ALA A 315 -19.94 10.17 -6.19
CA ALA A 315 -18.74 10.37 -5.39
C ALA A 315 -17.73 9.21 -5.51
N LEU A 316 -18.20 8.05 -6.00
CA LEU A 316 -17.37 6.84 -6.19
C LEU A 316 -16.84 6.74 -7.63
N CYS A 317 -17.51 7.40 -8.58
CA CYS A 317 -17.16 7.28 -9.98
C CYS A 317 -16.00 8.21 -10.32
N PRO A 318 -14.82 7.69 -10.75
CA PRO A 318 -13.74 8.53 -11.28
C PRO A 318 -14.03 8.99 -12.72
N ALA A 319 -15.28 9.15 -13.08
CA ALA A 319 -15.70 9.54 -14.41
C ALA A 319 -15.96 11.03 -14.49
N VAL A 320 -14.95 11.84 -14.33
CA VAL A 320 -14.86 13.15 -15.03
C VAL A 320 -13.39 13.36 -15.32
N PRO A 321 -13.01 13.77 -16.54
CA PRO A 321 -11.68 14.31 -16.77
C PRO A 321 -11.41 15.32 -15.67
N ARG A 322 -10.27 15.23 -14.97
CA ARG A 322 -9.85 16.25 -14.01
C ARG A 322 -10.22 17.61 -14.59
N PRO A 323 -11.03 18.44 -13.91
CA PRO A 323 -11.25 19.79 -14.38
C PRO A 323 -9.86 20.38 -14.63
N ALA A 324 -9.68 21.03 -15.79
CA ALA A 324 -8.43 21.69 -16.11
C ALA A 324 -7.99 22.44 -14.86
N PRO A 325 -6.76 22.26 -14.38
CA PRO A 325 -6.36 22.73 -13.07
C PRO A 325 -6.67 24.22 -12.99
N ALA A 326 -7.47 24.61 -12.01
CA ALA A 326 -7.69 26.02 -11.70
C ALA A 326 -6.32 26.69 -11.71
N ALA A 327 -6.19 27.82 -12.43
CA ALA A 327 -4.91 28.48 -12.64
C ALA A 327 -4.19 28.61 -11.29
N MET A 328 -3.05 27.95 -11.16
CA MET A 328 -2.27 27.97 -9.92
C MET A 328 -1.80 29.38 -9.63
N SER A 329 -1.90 29.80 -8.40
CA SER A 329 -1.29 31.02 -7.94
C SER A 329 0.24 30.94 -8.13
N GLU A 330 0.90 32.07 -8.21
CA GLU A 330 2.35 32.13 -8.28
C GLU A 330 3.01 31.44 -7.08
N THR A 331 2.42 31.63 -5.89
CA THR A 331 2.85 30.96 -4.65
C THR A 331 2.75 29.44 -4.73
N GLU A 332 1.64 28.90 -5.25
CA GLU A 332 1.47 27.45 -5.44
C GLU A 332 2.48 26.87 -6.42
N ARG A 333 2.73 27.57 -7.55
CA ARG A 333 3.76 27.14 -8.51
C ARG A 333 5.16 27.13 -7.90
N LYS A 334 5.47 28.15 -7.10
CA LYS A 334 6.76 28.27 -6.40
C LYS A 334 6.97 27.12 -5.40
N VAL A 335 5.96 26.78 -4.60
CA VAL A 335 6.03 25.68 -3.64
C VAL A 335 6.17 24.33 -4.36
N LEU A 336 5.39 24.08 -5.42
CA LEU A 336 5.50 22.82 -6.18
C LEU A 336 6.87 22.65 -6.84
N ALA A 337 7.46 23.75 -7.37
CA ALA A 337 8.81 23.70 -7.93
C ALA A 337 9.89 23.37 -6.89
N CYS A 338 9.66 23.75 -5.61
CA CYS A 338 10.57 23.42 -4.52
C CYS A 338 10.44 21.96 -4.06
N ILE A 339 9.25 21.34 -4.12
CA ILE A 339 9.04 19.97 -3.65
C ILE A 339 9.85 18.98 -4.53
N GLY A 340 9.82 19.13 -5.86
CA GLY A 340 10.56 18.23 -6.76
C GLY A 340 10.11 16.78 -6.66
N ALA A 341 11.01 15.85 -7.01
CA ALA A 341 10.75 14.41 -7.03
C ALA A 341 11.00 13.72 -5.67
N LYS A 342 11.51 14.42 -4.67
CA LYS A 342 11.78 13.89 -3.33
C LYS A 342 10.87 14.53 -2.31
N ALA A 343 10.47 13.74 -1.29
CA ALA A 343 9.71 14.26 -0.17
C ALA A 343 10.57 15.21 0.66
N LYS A 344 10.08 16.43 0.91
CA LYS A 344 10.78 17.49 1.64
C LYS A 344 10.02 17.93 2.87
N GLY A 345 10.75 18.24 3.94
CA GLY A 345 10.20 18.80 5.16
C GLY A 345 9.78 20.26 5.01
N VAL A 346 8.92 20.74 5.92
CA VAL A 346 8.45 22.13 5.94
C VAL A 346 9.59 23.14 6.04
N GLU A 347 10.61 22.85 6.85
CA GLU A 347 11.77 23.72 7.03
C GLU A 347 12.58 23.87 5.73
N GLU A 348 12.85 22.76 5.07
CA GLU A 348 13.56 22.74 3.79
C GLU A 348 12.79 23.50 2.70
N LEU A 349 11.47 23.26 2.62
CA LEU A 349 10.59 23.97 1.70
C LEU A 349 10.52 25.48 2.01
N GLY A 350 10.56 25.84 3.29
CA GLY A 350 10.61 27.23 3.73
C GLY A 350 11.88 27.93 3.24
N LEU A 351 13.03 27.29 3.44
CA LEU A 351 14.33 27.81 2.97
C LEU A 351 14.38 27.96 1.44
N GLN A 352 13.91 26.93 0.71
CA GLN A 352 13.97 26.94 -0.76
C GLN A 352 12.95 27.88 -1.40
N SER A 353 11.74 27.97 -0.84
CA SER A 353 10.70 28.84 -1.38
C SER A 353 10.84 30.30 -0.94
N GLY A 354 11.56 30.56 0.16
CA GLY A 354 11.66 31.89 0.77
C GLY A 354 10.31 32.44 1.27
N LEU A 355 9.32 31.56 1.49
CA LEU A 355 7.99 31.97 1.98
C LEU A 355 7.94 31.97 3.50
N PRO A 356 7.20 32.89 4.10
CA PRO A 356 6.89 32.85 5.54
C PRO A 356 6.19 31.50 5.88
N THR A 357 6.55 30.89 7.01
CA THR A 357 6.06 29.57 7.42
C THR A 357 4.53 29.45 7.39
N ALA A 358 3.82 30.49 7.86
CA ALA A 358 2.35 30.49 7.86
C ALA A 358 1.77 30.43 6.43
N LEU A 359 2.35 31.17 5.48
CA LEU A 359 1.92 31.17 4.09
C LEU A 359 2.28 29.85 3.39
N LEU A 360 3.46 29.30 3.69
CA LEU A 360 3.88 27.99 3.19
C LEU A 360 2.94 26.88 3.65
N LEU A 361 2.62 26.80 4.95
CA LEU A 361 1.70 25.79 5.49
C LEU A 361 0.30 25.92 4.90
N GLY A 362 -0.24 27.12 4.77
CA GLY A 362 -1.53 27.35 4.12
C GLY A 362 -1.53 26.92 2.64
N THR A 363 -0.42 27.18 1.93
CA THR A 363 -0.24 26.76 0.54
C THR A 363 -0.14 25.24 0.41
N LEU A 364 0.65 24.59 1.28
CA LEU A 364 0.79 23.12 1.31
C LEU A 364 -0.53 22.45 1.61
N MET A 365 -1.30 22.95 2.59
CA MET A 365 -2.63 22.44 2.90
C MET A 365 -3.59 22.55 1.70
N LYS A 366 -3.58 23.67 0.98
CA LYS A 366 -4.38 23.87 -0.22
C LYS A 366 -3.95 22.94 -1.34
N LEU A 367 -2.65 22.74 -1.55
CA LEU A 367 -2.11 21.81 -2.55
C LEU A 367 -2.43 20.36 -2.19
N GLU A 368 -2.45 20.02 -0.90
CA GLU A 368 -2.88 18.71 -0.42
C GLU A 368 -4.38 18.46 -0.66
N LEU A 369 -5.23 19.41 -0.31
CA LEU A 369 -6.68 19.36 -0.57
C LEU A 369 -7.02 19.25 -2.07
N THR A 370 -6.19 19.84 -2.93
CA THR A 370 -6.34 19.75 -4.39
C THR A 370 -5.65 18.50 -4.99
N GLY A 371 -5.07 17.63 -4.15
CA GLY A 371 -4.44 16.38 -4.57
C GLY A 371 -3.15 16.54 -5.37
N ARG A 372 -2.47 17.69 -5.26
CA ARG A 372 -1.21 17.98 -5.99
C ARG A 372 0.03 17.60 -5.20
N VAL A 373 -0.10 17.56 -3.88
CA VAL A 373 0.94 17.08 -2.97
C VAL A 373 0.32 16.12 -1.97
N ALA A 374 1.15 15.28 -1.38
CA ALA A 374 0.77 14.42 -0.27
C ALA A 374 1.65 14.73 0.93
N CYS A 375 1.04 14.79 2.12
CA CYS A 375 1.77 14.87 3.37
C CYS A 375 2.08 13.45 3.85
N LEU A 376 3.36 13.14 3.99
CA LEU A 376 3.88 11.90 4.55
C LEU A 376 4.13 12.05 6.05
N PRO A 377 4.27 10.94 6.81
CA PRO A 377 4.72 10.98 8.21
C PRO A 377 5.98 11.82 8.37
N GLY A 378 6.08 12.54 9.51
CA GLY A 378 7.15 13.52 9.73
C GLY A 378 6.94 14.88 9.05
N LYS A 379 5.72 15.20 8.59
CA LYS A 379 5.37 16.45 7.90
C LYS A 379 6.23 16.70 6.65
N ARG A 380 6.50 15.64 5.91
CA ARG A 380 7.19 15.70 4.62
C ARG A 380 6.18 15.73 3.47
N TYR A 381 6.43 16.53 2.46
CA TYR A 381 5.52 16.72 1.32
C TYR A 381 6.18 16.22 0.03
N ILE A 382 5.40 15.51 -0.78
CA ILE A 382 5.82 14.96 -2.07
C ILE A 382 4.80 15.37 -3.15
N LEU A 383 5.26 15.52 -4.40
CA LEU A 383 4.38 15.74 -5.56
C LEU A 383 3.49 14.51 -5.79
N ARG A 384 2.28 14.78 -6.28
CA ARG A 384 1.30 13.79 -6.71
C ARG A 384 0.96 13.91 -8.18
#